data_43d0fdbda6be5396aac95fb7e358bcff
#
_entry.id   43d0fdbda6be5396aac95fb7e358bcff
#
_cell.length_a   1.000
_cell.length_b   1.000
_cell.length_c   1.000
_cell.angle_alpha   90.00
_cell.angle_beta   90.00
_cell.angle_gamma   90.00
#
_symmetry.space_group_name_H-M   'P 1'
#
loop_
_entity.id
_entity.type
_entity.pdbx_description
1 polymer ?
#
loop_
_entity_poly.entity_id
_entity_poly.type
_entity_poly.pdbx_seq_one_letter_code
_entity_poly.pdbx_strand_id
1 'polypeptide(L)'
;MVEGMQPVVERILTDRFWQAGISIGSRDEFYARITSSKSTLEGFASSVRGKVRAVREACYSMLFSMSRMREHFYGFAELPGPLSEALFVDSPHLSSHQFSVLLNISRCLIDDCPVQFRSQFLPPMLSTLFTNIDRKVTTEWEIIEQRRNGISDGDLTTEMKSESVLRQLTYSAVIM
;
A
#
# COMPACT_ATOMS: atom_id res chain seq x y z
N MET A 1 6.27 12.27 19.87
CA MET A 1 6.15 11.43 18.65
C MET A 1 7.31 11.62 17.66
N VAL A 2 8.05 12.72 17.73
CA VAL A 2 9.21 13.02 16.84
C VAL A 2 10.48 12.31 17.30
N GLU A 3 10.71 12.19 18.60
CA GLU A 3 11.88 11.53 19.19
C GLU A 3 11.99 10.03 18.90
N GLY A 4 10.86 9.35 18.64
CA GLY A 4 10.86 7.92 18.35
C GLY A 4 11.22 7.55 16.90
N MET A 5 11.08 8.47 15.94
CA MET A 5 11.37 8.19 14.51
C MET A 5 12.82 8.49 14.13
N GLN A 6 13.50 9.38 14.84
CA GLN A 6 14.86 9.79 14.56
C GLN A 6 15.85 8.61 14.65
N PRO A 7 15.80 7.72 15.67
CA PRO A 7 16.66 6.55 15.74
C PRO A 7 16.42 5.53 14.61
N VAL A 8 15.18 5.38 14.15
CA VAL A 8 14.84 4.45 13.05
C VAL A 8 15.39 4.96 11.73
N VAL A 9 15.23 6.26 11.45
CA VAL A 9 15.78 6.90 10.25
C VAL A 9 17.30 6.88 10.28
N GLU A 10 17.92 7.19 11.41
CA GLU A 10 19.38 7.10 11.60
C GLU A 10 19.90 5.68 11.41
N ARG A 11 19.21 4.67 11.91
CA ARG A 11 19.60 3.28 11.76
C ARG A 11 19.49 2.78 10.32
N ILE A 12 18.42 3.14 9.62
CA ILE A 12 18.24 2.80 8.19
C ILE A 12 19.30 3.50 7.33
N LEU A 13 19.63 4.74 7.62
CA LEU A 13 20.60 5.53 6.86
C LEU A 13 22.05 5.13 7.18
N THR A 14 22.37 4.78 8.43
CA THR A 14 23.76 4.52 8.85
C THR A 14 24.22 3.11 8.46
N ASP A 15 23.39 2.07 8.64
CA ASP A 15 23.87 0.69 8.57
C ASP A 15 23.85 0.07 7.18
N ARG A 16 22.97 0.50 6.27
CA ARG A 16 22.83 -0.15 4.98
C ARG A 16 23.24 0.70 3.77
N PHE A 17 22.97 1.98 3.78
CA PHE A 17 23.25 2.84 2.63
C PHE A 17 24.71 3.29 2.55
N TRP A 18 25.35 3.54 3.69
CA TRP A 18 26.76 3.97 3.74
C TRP A 18 27.73 2.81 3.49
N GLN A 19 27.40 1.61 3.94
CA GLN A 19 28.21 0.41 3.68
C GLN A 19 28.13 -0.06 2.22
N ALA A 20 27.09 0.31 1.48
CA ALA A 20 26.93 -0.05 0.07
C ALA A 20 27.75 0.83 -0.91
N GLY A 21 28.56 1.76 -0.40
CA GLY A 21 29.43 2.61 -1.25
C GLY A 21 28.68 3.57 -2.15
N ILE A 22 27.41 3.84 -1.88
CA ILE A 22 26.64 4.86 -2.61
C ILE A 22 27.18 6.22 -2.16
N SER A 23 27.89 6.90 -3.04
CA SER A 23 28.37 8.27 -2.87
C SER A 23 27.18 9.25 -2.88
N ILE A 24 26.45 9.25 -1.81
CA ILE A 24 25.53 10.34 -1.47
C ILE A 24 26.42 11.28 -0.66
N GLY A 25 26.73 12.46 -1.09
CA GLY A 25 27.56 13.46 -0.41
C GLY A 25 27.65 13.36 1.12
N SER A 26 28.10 14.36 1.80
CA SER A 26 28.17 14.26 3.27
C SER A 26 26.77 13.99 3.88
N ARG A 27 26.73 13.37 5.04
CA ARG A 27 25.50 13.13 5.82
C ARG A 27 24.66 14.43 5.92
N ASP A 28 25.33 15.56 6.09
CA ASP A 28 24.70 16.87 6.20
C ASP A 28 24.08 17.34 4.87
N GLU A 29 24.70 17.03 3.73
CA GLU A 29 24.10 17.31 2.42
C GLU A 29 22.86 16.46 2.14
N PHE A 30 22.84 15.21 2.59
CA PHE A 30 21.66 14.36 2.48
C PHE A 30 20.53 14.89 3.36
N TYR A 31 20.81 15.25 4.61
CA TYR A 31 19.82 15.91 5.48
C TYR A 31 19.36 17.25 4.92
N ALA A 32 20.27 18.05 4.40
CA ALA A 32 19.95 19.32 3.77
C ALA A 32 19.05 19.13 2.54
N ARG A 33 19.26 18.12 1.71
CA ARG A 33 18.39 17.81 0.56
C ARG A 33 17.01 17.32 0.96
N ILE A 34 16.91 16.50 2.02
CA ILE A 34 15.63 16.03 2.54
C ILE A 34 14.85 17.18 3.21
N THR A 35 15.56 18.07 3.92
CA THR A 35 14.95 19.16 4.67
C THR A 35 14.77 20.45 3.87
N SER A 36 15.58 20.67 2.82
CA SER A 36 15.56 21.92 2.05
C SER A 36 14.28 22.16 1.24
N SER A 37 13.55 21.10 0.90
CA SER A 37 12.31 21.27 0.16
C SER A 37 11.11 21.63 1.05
N LYS A 38 11.18 21.32 2.35
CA LYS A 38 10.12 21.65 3.33
C LYS A 38 10.72 21.66 4.72
N SER A 39 10.88 22.84 5.29
CA SER A 39 11.45 23.08 6.63
C SER A 39 10.62 22.54 7.80
N THR A 40 9.59 21.73 7.54
CA THR A 40 8.67 21.20 8.53
C THR A 40 8.74 19.69 8.61
N LEU A 41 8.51 19.14 9.80
CA LEU A 41 8.35 17.70 10.05
C LEU A 41 7.32 17.06 9.11
N GLU A 42 6.25 17.78 8.81
CA GLU A 42 5.19 17.33 7.90
C GLU A 42 5.71 17.17 6.46
N GLY A 43 6.57 18.07 6.02
CA GLY A 43 7.24 17.96 4.72
C GLY A 43 8.15 16.75 4.62
N PHE A 44 8.90 16.45 5.67
CA PHE A 44 9.72 15.23 5.77
C PHE A 44 8.84 13.96 5.73
N ALA A 45 7.83 13.90 6.57
CA ALA A 45 6.89 12.77 6.61
C ALA A 45 6.18 12.56 5.26
N SER A 46 5.79 13.64 4.58
CA SER A 46 5.22 13.59 3.23
C SER A 46 6.21 13.04 2.21
N SER A 47 7.48 13.45 2.27
CA SER A 47 8.54 12.95 1.38
C SER A 47 8.78 11.45 1.60
N VAL A 48 8.88 10.99 2.84
CA VAL A 48 9.05 9.58 3.18
C VAL A 48 7.86 8.76 2.69
N ARG A 49 6.63 9.21 2.94
CA ARG A 49 5.42 8.55 2.42
C ARG A 49 5.42 8.46 0.89
N GLY A 50 5.88 9.51 0.21
CA GLY A 50 6.02 9.52 -1.24
C GLY A 50 7.01 8.47 -1.76
N LYS A 51 8.15 8.33 -1.09
CA LYS A 51 9.15 7.31 -1.44
C LYS A 51 8.65 5.89 -1.18
N VAL A 52 8.02 5.64 -0.04
CA VAL A 52 7.42 4.33 0.28
C VAL A 52 6.33 3.96 -0.74
N ARG A 53 5.52 4.94 -1.15
CA ARG A 53 4.53 4.74 -2.23
C ARG A 53 5.19 4.35 -3.54
N ALA A 54 6.22 5.07 -3.98
CA ALA A 54 6.94 4.76 -5.21
C ALA A 54 7.57 3.36 -5.21
N VAL A 55 8.15 2.93 -4.07
CA VAL A 55 8.67 1.57 -3.91
C VAL A 55 7.55 0.53 -4.04
N ARG A 56 6.40 0.75 -3.38
CA ARG A 56 5.24 -0.14 -3.48
C ARG A 56 4.73 -0.26 -4.91
N GLU A 57 4.59 0.86 -5.62
CA GLU A 57 4.14 0.88 -7.02
C GLU A 57 5.13 0.14 -7.94
N ALA A 58 6.43 0.29 -7.70
CA ALA A 58 7.46 -0.48 -8.42
C ALA A 58 7.33 -1.98 -8.14
N CYS A 59 7.10 -2.39 -6.89
CA CYS A 59 6.86 -3.80 -6.55
C CYS A 59 5.61 -4.35 -7.25
N TYR A 60 4.53 -3.58 -7.31
CA TYR A 60 3.31 -4.00 -8.02
C TYR A 60 3.54 -4.13 -9.53
N SER A 61 4.31 -3.24 -10.13
CA SER A 61 4.70 -3.33 -11.55
C SER A 61 5.56 -4.58 -11.82
N MET A 62 6.46 -4.91 -10.90
CA MET A 62 7.25 -6.15 -10.99
C MET A 62 6.34 -7.38 -10.88
N LEU A 63 5.44 -7.44 -9.91
CA LEU A 63 4.49 -8.54 -9.75
C LEU A 63 3.62 -8.72 -10.99
N PHE A 64 3.11 -7.63 -11.56
CA PHE A 64 2.37 -7.66 -12.81
C PHE A 64 3.21 -8.26 -13.96
N SER A 65 4.47 -7.86 -14.07
CA SER A 65 5.38 -8.41 -15.09
C SER A 65 5.67 -9.89 -14.85
N MET A 66 5.82 -10.30 -13.60
CA MET A 66 6.07 -11.70 -13.23
C MET A 66 4.84 -12.58 -13.43
N SER A 67 3.61 -12.09 -13.18
CA SER A 67 2.39 -12.85 -13.43
C SER A 67 2.23 -13.24 -14.89
N ARG A 68 2.74 -12.41 -15.81
CA ARG A 68 2.76 -12.70 -17.26
C ARG A 68 3.67 -13.86 -17.66
N MET A 69 4.60 -14.25 -16.79
CA MET A 69 5.41 -15.45 -16.98
C MET A 69 4.63 -16.75 -16.70
N ARG A 70 3.37 -16.62 -16.27
CA ARG A 70 2.40 -17.70 -16.07
C ARG A 70 2.98 -18.89 -15.31
N GLU A 71 3.22 -20.01 -15.98
CA GLU A 71 3.65 -21.28 -15.35
C GLU A 71 4.93 -21.14 -14.55
N HIS A 72 5.87 -20.31 -14.99
CA HIS A 72 7.12 -20.08 -14.28
C HIS A 72 6.91 -19.32 -12.96
N PHE A 73 5.92 -18.45 -12.89
CA PHE A 73 5.58 -17.71 -11.68
C PHE A 73 4.65 -18.52 -10.76
N TYR A 74 3.53 -19.01 -11.29
CA TYR A 74 2.52 -19.72 -10.48
C TYR A 74 2.92 -21.15 -10.10
N GLY A 75 3.92 -21.72 -10.76
CA GLY A 75 4.45 -23.04 -10.45
C GLY A 75 5.28 -23.13 -9.17
N PHE A 76 5.62 -22.02 -8.53
CA PHE A 76 6.27 -22.03 -7.21
C PHE A 76 5.27 -22.38 -6.12
N ALA A 77 5.37 -23.61 -5.62
CA ALA A 77 4.41 -24.15 -4.64
C ALA A 77 4.32 -23.32 -3.35
N GLU A 78 5.41 -22.73 -2.91
CA GLU A 78 5.50 -21.92 -1.68
C GLU A 78 5.12 -20.44 -1.88
N LEU A 79 4.88 -20.01 -3.12
CA LEU A 79 4.61 -18.61 -3.42
C LEU A 79 3.32 -18.05 -2.81
N PRO A 80 2.17 -18.77 -2.81
CA PRO A 80 0.88 -18.18 -2.46
C PRO A 80 0.81 -17.63 -1.03
N GLY A 81 1.36 -18.34 -0.06
CA GLY A 81 1.37 -17.92 1.34
C GLY A 81 2.14 -16.61 1.57
N PRO A 82 3.46 -16.59 1.32
CA PRO A 82 4.28 -15.38 1.48
C PRO A 82 3.81 -14.20 0.63
N LEU A 83 3.30 -14.45 -0.57
CA LEU A 83 2.77 -13.40 -1.43
C LEU A 83 1.48 -12.78 -0.85
N SER A 84 0.57 -13.62 -0.36
CA SER A 84 -0.65 -13.18 0.32
C SER A 84 -0.33 -12.34 1.55
N GLU A 85 0.61 -12.78 2.37
CA GLU A 85 1.08 -12.03 3.54
C GLU A 85 1.68 -10.67 3.13
N ALA A 86 2.61 -10.66 2.17
CA ALA A 86 3.28 -9.45 1.73
C ALA A 86 2.32 -8.41 1.10
N LEU A 87 1.27 -8.87 0.40
CA LEU A 87 0.32 -7.97 -0.25
C LEU A 87 -0.76 -7.47 0.71
N PHE A 88 -1.26 -8.33 1.60
CA PHE A 88 -2.54 -8.07 2.26
C PHE A 88 -2.46 -7.81 3.76
N VAL A 89 -1.39 -8.19 4.47
CA VAL A 89 -1.30 -8.03 5.94
C VAL A 89 -1.59 -6.58 6.37
N ASP A 90 -0.96 -5.61 5.72
CA ASP A 90 -1.11 -4.19 6.07
C ASP A 90 -2.15 -3.46 5.19
N SER A 91 -2.85 -4.17 4.33
CA SER A 91 -3.75 -3.56 3.36
C SER A 91 -4.91 -2.76 3.96
N PRO A 92 -5.49 -3.10 5.14
CA PRO A 92 -6.54 -2.29 5.75
C PRO A 92 -6.09 -0.86 6.10
N HIS A 93 -4.78 -0.64 6.32
CA HIS A 93 -4.19 0.66 6.66
C HIS A 93 -3.85 1.52 5.43
N LEU A 94 -4.01 0.99 4.24
CA LEU A 94 -3.81 1.73 3.00
C LEU A 94 -4.89 2.81 2.83
N SER A 95 -4.54 3.93 2.19
CA SER A 95 -5.55 4.88 1.72
C SER A 95 -6.47 4.22 0.69
N SER A 96 -7.69 4.73 0.53
CA SER A 96 -8.66 4.17 -0.43
C SER A 96 -8.09 4.08 -1.86
N HIS A 97 -7.32 5.08 -2.29
CA HIS A 97 -6.63 5.04 -3.59
C HIS A 97 -5.59 3.92 -3.67
N GLN A 98 -4.75 3.76 -2.65
CA GLN A 98 -3.73 2.70 -2.63
C GLN A 98 -4.36 1.31 -2.55
N PHE A 99 -5.48 1.19 -1.85
CA PHE A 99 -6.24 -0.04 -1.78
C PHE A 99 -6.87 -0.40 -3.13
N SER A 100 -7.39 0.57 -3.89
CA SER A 100 -7.85 0.36 -5.27
C SER A 100 -6.73 -0.14 -6.19
N VAL A 101 -5.52 0.39 -6.06
CA VAL A 101 -4.36 -0.11 -6.82
C VAL A 101 -4.04 -1.56 -6.44
N LEU A 102 -4.11 -1.90 -5.14
CA LEU A 102 -3.93 -3.27 -4.66
C LEU A 102 -5.00 -4.21 -5.23
N LEU A 103 -6.27 -3.80 -5.28
CA LEU A 103 -7.33 -4.59 -5.90
C LEU A 103 -7.07 -4.85 -7.39
N ASN A 104 -6.61 -3.85 -8.12
CA ASN A 104 -6.29 -4.01 -9.54
C ASN A 104 -5.14 -5.00 -9.77
N ILE A 105 -4.06 -4.95 -8.98
CA ILE A 105 -2.99 -5.94 -9.11
C ILE A 105 -3.45 -7.34 -8.68
N SER A 106 -4.29 -7.44 -7.65
CA SER A 106 -4.87 -8.72 -7.22
C SER A 106 -5.71 -9.35 -8.32
N ARG A 107 -6.54 -8.55 -9.00
CA ARG A 107 -7.29 -8.99 -10.17
C ARG A 107 -6.38 -9.50 -11.27
N CYS A 108 -5.32 -8.78 -11.63
CA CYS A 108 -4.37 -9.24 -12.63
C CYS A 108 -3.73 -10.59 -12.24
N LEU A 109 -3.36 -10.76 -10.96
CA LEU A 109 -2.80 -12.02 -10.46
C LEU A 109 -3.81 -13.18 -10.54
N ILE A 110 -5.09 -12.92 -10.32
CA ILE A 110 -6.16 -13.92 -10.44
C ILE A 110 -6.40 -14.28 -11.91
N ASP A 111 -6.52 -13.29 -12.78
CA ASP A 111 -6.83 -13.46 -14.20
C ASP A 111 -5.68 -14.18 -14.95
N ASP A 112 -4.44 -13.84 -14.63
CA ASP A 112 -3.25 -14.45 -15.24
C ASP A 112 -2.94 -15.86 -14.71
N CYS A 113 -3.58 -16.30 -13.61
CA CYS A 113 -3.33 -17.59 -12.99
C CYS A 113 -3.81 -18.74 -13.87
N PRO A 114 -2.90 -19.62 -14.35
CA PRO A 114 -3.28 -20.77 -15.17
C PRO A 114 -4.17 -21.75 -14.37
N VAL A 115 -5.09 -22.41 -15.07
CA VAL A 115 -6.12 -23.27 -14.46
C VAL A 115 -5.53 -24.33 -13.54
N GLN A 116 -4.39 -24.92 -13.92
CA GLN A 116 -3.72 -25.97 -13.16
C GLN A 116 -3.20 -25.52 -11.78
N PHE A 117 -2.95 -24.22 -11.58
CA PHE A 117 -2.44 -23.67 -10.32
C PHE A 117 -3.51 -23.01 -9.46
N ARG A 118 -4.71 -22.80 -9.99
CA ARG A 118 -5.79 -22.07 -9.30
C ARG A 118 -6.17 -22.69 -7.96
N SER A 119 -6.24 -24.00 -7.89
CA SER A 119 -6.61 -24.71 -6.64
C SER A 119 -5.60 -24.52 -5.51
N GLN A 120 -4.35 -24.29 -5.84
CA GLN A 120 -3.27 -24.07 -4.87
C GLN A 120 -3.06 -22.55 -4.60
N PHE A 121 -3.12 -21.74 -5.63
CA PHE A 121 -2.77 -20.32 -5.56
C PHE A 121 -3.90 -19.44 -5.03
N LEU A 122 -5.14 -19.64 -5.51
CA LEU A 122 -6.23 -18.71 -5.22
C LEU A 122 -6.76 -18.77 -3.78
N PRO A 123 -6.94 -19.95 -3.11
CA PRO A 123 -7.57 -19.98 -1.79
C PRO A 123 -6.86 -19.13 -0.74
N PRO A 124 -5.53 -19.19 -0.51
CA PRO A 124 -4.85 -18.34 0.46
C PRO A 124 -4.89 -16.86 0.09
N MET A 125 -4.80 -16.55 -1.21
CA MET A 125 -4.88 -15.17 -1.71
C MET A 125 -6.26 -14.56 -1.49
N LEU A 126 -7.31 -15.26 -1.91
CA LEU A 126 -8.69 -14.77 -1.83
C LEU A 126 -9.19 -14.67 -0.39
N SER A 127 -8.89 -15.65 0.46
CA SER A 127 -9.30 -15.64 1.86
C SER A 127 -8.80 -14.38 2.57
N THR A 128 -7.51 -14.08 2.47
CA THR A 128 -6.91 -12.89 3.09
C THR A 128 -7.43 -11.60 2.46
N LEU A 129 -7.55 -11.58 1.14
CA LEU A 129 -8.03 -10.42 0.40
C LEU A 129 -9.46 -10.04 0.80
N PHE A 130 -10.41 -11.00 0.79
CA PHE A 130 -11.80 -10.72 1.15
C PHE A 130 -11.97 -10.30 2.60
N THR A 131 -11.23 -10.92 3.53
CA THR A 131 -11.22 -10.49 4.94
C THR A 131 -10.77 -9.03 5.07
N ASN A 132 -9.77 -8.61 4.29
CA ASN A 132 -9.26 -7.25 4.37
C ASN A 132 -10.15 -6.24 3.62
N ILE A 133 -10.81 -6.64 2.54
CA ILE A 133 -11.84 -5.84 1.87
C ILE A 133 -12.97 -5.54 2.84
N ASP A 134 -13.53 -6.57 3.46
CA ASP A 134 -14.61 -6.44 4.42
C ASP A 134 -14.24 -5.50 5.56
N ARG A 135 -13.09 -5.73 6.20
CA ARG A 135 -12.56 -4.86 7.26
C ARG A 135 -12.40 -3.41 6.79
N LYS A 136 -11.79 -3.20 5.62
CA LYS A 136 -11.54 -1.85 5.09
C LYS A 136 -12.83 -1.12 4.81
N VAL A 137 -13.76 -1.74 4.11
CA VAL A 137 -15.04 -1.15 3.73
C VAL A 137 -15.86 -0.83 4.98
N THR A 138 -15.99 -1.77 5.92
CA THR A 138 -16.71 -1.57 7.17
C THR A 138 -16.14 -0.40 7.97
N THR A 139 -14.83 -0.37 8.19
CA THR A 139 -14.17 0.70 8.95
C THR A 139 -14.38 2.07 8.31
N GLU A 140 -14.27 2.18 7.00
CA GLU A 140 -14.45 3.47 6.30
C GLU A 140 -15.91 3.94 6.34
N TRP A 141 -16.89 3.03 6.24
CA TRP A 141 -18.29 3.38 6.40
C TRP A 141 -18.61 3.84 7.83
N GLU A 142 -18.09 3.17 8.85
CA GLU A 142 -18.23 3.59 10.25
C GLU A 142 -17.69 5.00 10.47
N ILE A 143 -16.53 5.33 9.88
CA ILE A 143 -15.95 6.68 9.97
C ILE A 143 -16.86 7.71 9.32
N ILE A 144 -17.47 7.41 8.17
CA ILE A 144 -18.40 8.32 7.49
C ILE A 144 -19.66 8.52 8.35
N GLU A 145 -20.23 7.45 8.88
CA GLU A 145 -21.41 7.52 9.74
C GLU A 145 -21.16 8.34 11.03
N GLN A 146 -19.99 8.12 11.67
CA GLN A 146 -19.60 8.89 12.85
C GLN A 146 -19.47 10.39 12.53
N ARG A 147 -18.90 10.74 11.39
CA ARG A 147 -18.81 12.13 10.93
C ARG A 147 -20.18 12.73 10.67
N ARG A 148 -21.06 12.02 9.96
CA ARG A 148 -22.45 12.45 9.70
C ARG A 148 -23.22 12.80 10.99
N ASN A 149 -23.01 12.02 12.03
CA ASN A 149 -23.67 12.22 13.32
C ASN A 149 -23.07 13.38 14.14
N GLY A 150 -21.88 13.89 13.75
CA GLY A 150 -21.15 14.95 14.47
C GLY A 150 -21.02 16.29 13.74
N ILE A 151 -21.53 16.41 12.51
CA ILE A 151 -21.25 17.56 11.64
C ILE A 151 -22.24 18.72 11.88
N SER A 152 -21.67 19.88 12.11
CA SER A 152 -22.22 21.20 11.80
C SER A 152 -22.00 21.49 10.29
N ASP A 153 -22.94 22.15 9.69
CA ASP A 153 -23.24 22.40 8.27
C ASP A 153 -22.07 22.82 7.29
N GLY A 154 -20.84 22.83 7.73
CA GLY A 154 -19.70 23.41 6.96
C GLY A 154 -18.83 22.45 6.15
N ASP A 155 -18.93 21.13 6.32
CA ASP A 155 -17.95 20.16 5.75
C ASP A 155 -18.56 19.10 4.81
N LEU A 156 -19.75 19.38 4.27
CA LEU A 156 -20.49 18.50 3.35
C LEU A 156 -19.69 18.11 2.09
N THR A 157 -18.84 18.99 1.57
CA THR A 157 -18.06 18.71 0.36
C THR A 157 -16.96 17.67 0.57
N THR A 158 -16.34 17.64 1.73
CA THR A 158 -15.31 16.64 2.08
C THR A 158 -15.94 15.28 2.33
N GLU A 159 -17.11 15.26 2.97
CA GLU A 159 -17.89 14.05 3.20
C GLU A 159 -18.37 13.42 1.90
N MET A 160 -18.95 14.20 1.01
CA MET A 160 -19.39 13.71 -0.33
C MET A 160 -18.26 13.11 -1.13
N LYS A 161 -17.05 13.70 -1.07
CA LYS A 161 -15.86 13.14 -1.73
C LYS A 161 -15.44 11.81 -1.11
N SER A 162 -15.44 11.72 0.21
CA SER A 162 -15.08 10.48 0.92
C SER A 162 -16.07 9.35 0.61
N GLU A 163 -17.36 9.64 0.63
CA GLU A 163 -18.41 8.68 0.27
C GLU A 163 -18.31 8.24 -1.19
N SER A 164 -18.07 9.15 -2.11
CA SER A 164 -17.88 8.82 -3.54
C SER A 164 -16.69 7.87 -3.75
N VAL A 165 -15.56 8.14 -3.10
CA VAL A 165 -14.37 7.27 -3.19
C VAL A 165 -14.67 5.90 -2.60
N LEU A 166 -15.38 5.82 -1.48
CA LEU A 166 -15.73 4.55 -0.85
C LEU A 166 -16.73 3.73 -1.68
N ARG A 167 -17.72 4.37 -2.30
CA ARG A 167 -18.64 3.73 -3.25
C ARG A 167 -17.87 3.14 -4.43
N GLN A 168 -16.91 3.88 -4.99
CA GLN A 168 -16.09 3.40 -6.09
C GLN A 168 -15.21 2.21 -5.66
N LEU A 169 -14.66 2.25 -4.44
CA LEU A 169 -13.88 1.15 -3.87
C LEU A 169 -14.73 -0.11 -3.71
N THR A 170 -15.92 0.04 -3.12
CA THR A 170 -16.88 -1.07 -2.94
C THR A 170 -17.27 -1.68 -4.28
N TYR A 171 -17.58 -0.84 -5.27
CA TYR A 171 -17.87 -1.31 -6.62
C TYR A 171 -16.71 -2.09 -7.23
N SER A 172 -15.49 -1.57 -7.12
CA SER A 172 -14.28 -2.25 -7.62
C SER A 172 -14.05 -3.61 -6.95
N ALA A 173 -14.38 -3.73 -5.66
CA ALA A 173 -14.29 -4.98 -4.92
C ALA A 173 -15.33 -6.02 -5.35
N VAL A 174 -16.55 -5.57 -5.69
CA VAL A 174 -17.64 -6.46 -6.11
C VAL A 174 -17.43 -7.05 -7.50
N ILE A 175 -16.82 -6.30 -8.41
CA ILE A 175 -16.56 -6.77 -9.80
C ILE A 175 -15.22 -7.51 -9.97
N MET A 176 -14.48 -7.72 -8.91
CA MET A 176 -13.25 -8.51 -8.88
C MET A 176 -13.53 -10.01 -8.79
#